data_42c2eaaf11554708a0a311fe6809c597
#
_entry.id   42c2eaaf11554708a0a311fe6809c597
#
_cell.length_a   1.000
_cell.length_b   1.000
_cell.length_c   1.000
_cell.angle_alpha   90.00
_cell.angle_beta   90.00
_cell.angle_gamma   90.00
#
_symmetry.space_group_name_H-M   'P 1'
#
loop_
_entity.id
_entity.type
_entity.pdbx_description
1 polymer ?
#
loop_
_entity_poly.entity_id
_entity_poly.type
_entity_poly.pdbx_seq_one_letter_code
_entity_poly.pdbx_strand_id
1 'polypeptide(L)'
;MDFEKIKAAAQAYQADMTRFLREMISHPSESCEEREVVHCIKAEMEKLGYDKVEIDGLGNVIGWMGEGDKIIAIDSHIDTV
;
A
#
# COMPACT_ATOMS: atom_id res chain seq x y z
N MET A 1 -7.37 -3.03 -22.66
CA MET A 1 -6.75 -3.52 -21.42
C MET A 1 -6.46 -5.02 -21.58
N ASP A 2 -5.27 -5.44 -21.27
CA ASP A 2 -4.86 -6.84 -21.42
C ASP A 2 -4.89 -7.55 -20.06
N PHE A 3 -5.94 -8.30 -19.82
CA PHE A 3 -6.14 -9.01 -18.54
C PHE A 3 -5.10 -10.11 -18.30
N GLU A 4 -4.57 -10.71 -19.35
CA GLU A 4 -3.52 -11.73 -19.22
C GLU A 4 -2.21 -11.13 -18.73
N LYS A 5 -1.85 -9.95 -19.21
CA LYS A 5 -0.68 -9.23 -18.74
C LYS A 5 -0.83 -8.77 -17.29
N ILE A 6 -2.02 -8.31 -16.91
CA ILE A 6 -2.31 -7.90 -15.53
C ILE A 6 -2.20 -9.10 -14.60
N LYS A 7 -2.76 -10.24 -14.99
CA LYS A 7 -2.70 -11.47 -14.21
C LYS A 7 -1.24 -11.94 -14.03
N ALA A 8 -0.47 -11.93 -15.11
CA ALA A 8 0.93 -12.34 -15.07
C ALA A 8 1.76 -11.42 -14.16
N ALA A 9 1.54 -10.11 -14.25
CA ALA A 9 2.21 -9.14 -13.38
C ALA A 9 1.85 -9.37 -11.92
N ALA A 10 0.58 -9.60 -11.61
CA ALA A 10 0.13 -9.89 -10.25
C ALA A 10 0.80 -11.16 -9.70
N GLN A 11 0.89 -12.22 -10.51
CA GLN A 11 1.56 -13.45 -10.11
C GLN A 11 3.05 -13.25 -9.88
N ALA A 12 3.69 -12.41 -10.69
CA ALA A 12 5.12 -12.11 -10.54
C ALA A 12 5.42 -11.39 -9.21
N TYR A 13 4.48 -10.63 -8.68
CA TYR A 13 4.63 -9.93 -7.40
C TYR A 13 4.22 -10.75 -6.18
N GLN A 14 3.80 -11.99 -6.35
CA GLN A 14 3.28 -12.81 -5.24
C GLN A 14 4.27 -12.91 -4.07
N ALA A 15 5.53 -13.17 -4.35
CA ALA A 15 6.55 -13.29 -3.29
C ALA A 15 6.74 -11.98 -2.52
N ASP A 16 6.80 -10.84 -3.24
CA ASP A 16 6.93 -9.54 -2.62
C ASP A 16 5.68 -9.16 -1.82
N MET A 17 4.50 -9.47 -2.33
CA MET A 17 3.26 -9.22 -1.61
C MET A 17 3.19 -10.03 -0.31
N THR A 18 3.60 -11.28 -0.36
CA THR A 18 3.63 -12.15 0.83
C THR A 18 4.63 -11.63 1.85
N ARG A 19 5.82 -11.25 1.41
CA ARG A 19 6.84 -10.65 2.27
C ARG A 19 6.31 -9.39 2.95
N PHE A 20 5.71 -8.51 2.18
CA PHE A 20 5.21 -7.24 2.70
C PHE A 20 4.05 -7.45 3.67
N LEU A 21 3.14 -8.37 3.39
CA LEU A 21 2.05 -8.70 4.30
C LEU A 21 2.59 -9.21 5.65
N ARG A 22 3.60 -10.08 5.61
CA ARG A 22 4.25 -10.57 6.83
C ARG A 22 4.91 -9.44 7.61
N GLU A 23 5.56 -8.52 6.90
CA GLU A 23 6.19 -7.35 7.52
C GLU A 23 5.16 -6.46 8.20
N MET A 24 4.01 -6.22 7.55
CA MET A 24 2.93 -5.45 8.16
C MET A 24 2.37 -6.14 9.41
N ILE A 25 2.17 -7.45 9.34
CA ILE A 25 1.64 -8.23 10.47
C ILE A 25 2.59 -8.21 11.68
N SER A 26 3.90 -8.06 11.44
CA SER A 26 4.89 -7.98 12.50
C SER A 26 4.74 -6.71 13.36
N HIS A 27 4.03 -5.69 12.85
CA HIS A 27 3.73 -4.47 13.60
C HIS A 27 2.30 -4.51 14.10
N PRO A 28 2.04 -4.38 15.41
CA PRO A 28 0.68 -4.30 15.91
C PRO A 28 -0.10 -3.16 15.27
N SER A 29 -1.29 -3.44 14.77
CA SER A 29 -2.12 -2.45 14.09
C SER A 29 -3.57 -2.48 14.58
N GLU A 30 -3.77 -2.67 15.89
CA GLU A 30 -5.07 -2.52 16.48
C GLU A 30 -5.59 -1.10 16.30
N SER A 31 -6.89 -0.95 16.29
CA SER A 31 -7.52 0.35 16.08
C SER A 31 -6.92 1.41 17.02
N CYS A 32 -6.51 2.54 16.47
CA CYS A 32 -5.82 3.65 17.15
C CYS A 32 -4.34 3.39 17.51
N GLU A 33 -3.77 2.24 17.13
CA GLU A 33 -2.37 1.92 17.37
C GLU A 33 -1.64 1.51 16.09
N GLU A 34 -1.88 2.25 14.99
CA GLU A 34 -1.44 1.88 13.65
C GLU A 34 -0.15 2.60 13.20
N ARG A 35 0.47 3.37 14.09
CA ARG A 35 1.59 4.24 13.73
C ARG A 35 2.75 3.51 13.05
N GLU A 36 3.18 2.39 13.62
CA GLU A 36 4.32 1.64 13.07
C GLU A 36 3.99 1.03 11.73
N VAL A 37 2.81 0.42 11.59
CA VAL A 37 2.40 -0.17 10.31
C VAL A 37 2.20 0.90 9.25
N VAL A 38 1.71 2.07 9.61
CA VAL A 38 1.56 3.20 8.69
C VAL A 38 2.92 3.62 8.14
N HIS A 39 3.94 3.74 8.99
CA HIS A 39 5.29 4.07 8.54
C HIS A 39 5.90 2.96 7.68
N CYS A 40 5.62 1.70 8.00
CA CYS A 40 6.05 0.56 7.19
C CYS A 40 5.45 0.63 5.77
N ILE A 41 4.17 0.93 5.67
CA ILE A 41 3.48 1.06 4.38
C ILE A 41 4.05 2.24 3.59
N LYS A 42 4.26 3.37 4.24
CA LYS A 42 4.83 4.55 3.58
C LYS A 42 6.20 4.24 2.98
N ALA A 43 7.07 3.59 3.75
CA ALA A 43 8.41 3.22 3.29
C ALA A 43 8.34 2.28 2.08
N GLU A 44 7.44 1.32 2.09
CA GLU A 44 7.29 0.40 0.96
C GLU A 44 6.77 1.12 -0.29
N MET A 45 5.80 2.01 -0.14
CA MET A 45 5.30 2.82 -1.26
C MET A 45 6.40 3.68 -1.88
N GLU A 46 7.24 4.31 -1.05
CA GLU A 46 8.37 5.09 -1.52
C GLU A 46 9.39 4.21 -2.25
N LYS A 47 9.65 3.02 -1.73
CA LYS A 47 10.54 2.04 -2.36
C LYS A 47 10.03 1.60 -3.72
N LEU A 48 8.71 1.44 -3.87
CA LEU A 48 8.08 1.02 -5.12
C LEU A 48 8.02 2.13 -6.17
N GLY A 49 8.36 3.36 -5.81
CA GLY A 49 8.44 4.46 -6.75
C GLY A 49 7.15 5.22 -6.96
N TYR A 50 6.27 5.30 -5.97
CA TYR A 50 5.11 6.17 -6.04
C TYR A 50 5.55 7.63 -6.24
N ASP A 51 4.78 8.38 -7.03
CA ASP A 51 5.11 9.76 -7.32
C ASP A 51 5.04 10.65 -6.09
N LYS A 52 4.12 10.35 -5.19
CA LYS A 52 3.97 11.06 -3.95
C LYS A 52 3.39 10.12 -2.89
N VAL A 53 3.91 10.16 -1.70
CA VAL A 53 3.37 9.42 -0.55
C VAL A 53 3.28 10.36 0.63
N GLU A 54 2.12 10.43 1.26
CA GLU A 54 1.92 11.28 2.44
C GLU A 54 1.09 10.59 3.50
N ILE A 55 1.24 11.04 4.73
CA ILE A 55 0.41 10.64 5.85
C ILE A 55 -0.42 11.86 6.23
N ASP A 56 -1.74 11.74 6.19
CA ASP A 56 -2.61 12.87 6.53
C ASP A 56 -2.74 13.06 8.05
N GLY A 57 -3.49 14.09 8.46
CA GLY A 57 -3.68 14.40 9.86
C GLY A 57 -4.47 13.36 10.66
N LEU A 58 -5.11 12.41 9.99
CA LEU A 58 -5.86 11.32 10.61
C LEU A 58 -5.06 10.01 10.66
N GLY A 59 -3.82 10.02 10.15
CA GLY A 59 -2.96 8.84 10.11
C GLY A 59 -3.15 7.94 8.90
N ASN A 60 -3.85 8.39 7.87
CA ASN A 60 -4.00 7.64 6.63
C ASN A 60 -2.76 7.81 5.74
N VAL A 61 -2.34 6.72 5.10
CA VAL A 61 -1.28 6.77 4.09
C VAL A 61 -1.93 6.93 2.73
N ILE A 62 -1.52 7.95 1.99
CA ILE A 62 -2.03 8.23 0.66
C ILE A 62 -0.88 8.19 -0.34
N GLY A 63 -0.99 7.32 -1.34
CA GLY A 63 -0.02 7.22 -2.43
C GLY A 63 -0.63 7.71 -3.73
N TRP A 64 0.15 8.48 -4.48
CA TRP A 64 -0.25 9.04 -5.76
C TRP A 64 0.64 8.45 -6.85
N MET A 65 0.05 8.05 -7.96
CA MET A 65 0.78 7.43 -9.05
C MET A 65 0.19 7.86 -10.39
N GLY A 66 1.05 8.34 -11.27
CA GLY A 66 0.67 8.73 -12.62
C GLY A 66 0.06 10.11 -12.73
N GLU A 67 -0.29 10.47 -13.96
CA GLU A 67 -0.92 11.74 -14.31
C GLU A 67 -2.03 11.46 -15.33
N GLY A 68 -3.07 12.29 -15.33
CA GLY A 68 -4.16 12.14 -16.29
C GLY A 68 -5.42 12.86 -15.82
N ASP A 69 -6.40 12.91 -16.70
CA ASP A 69 -7.67 13.57 -16.44
C ASP A 69 -8.61 12.73 -15.56
N LYS A 70 -8.39 11.42 -15.53
CA LYS A 70 -9.21 10.49 -14.76
C LYS A 70 -8.46 10.04 -13.54
N ILE A 71 -9.16 9.99 -12.41
CA ILE A 71 -8.60 9.55 -11.14
C ILE A 71 -9.34 8.30 -10.70
N ILE A 72 -8.57 7.26 -10.38
CA ILE A 72 -9.10 6.04 -9.77
C ILE A 72 -8.57 5.98 -8.35
N ALA A 73 -9.48 5.91 -7.37
CA ALA A 73 -9.10 5.79 -5.98
C ALA A 73 -9.37 4.37 -5.48
N ILE A 74 -8.38 3.78 -4.83
CA ILE A 74 -8.49 2.47 -4.19
C ILE A 74 -8.33 2.68 -2.70
N ASP A 75 -9.29 2.24 -1.92
CA ASP A 75 -9.33 2.44 -0.49
C ASP A 75 -9.31 1.09 0.24
N SER A 76 -8.55 1.01 1.32
CA SER A 76 -8.44 -0.20 2.13
C SER A 76 -8.11 0.15 3.57
N HIS A 77 -8.54 -0.70 4.51
CA HIS A 77 -8.19 -0.53 5.91
C HIS A 77 -6.96 -1.37 6.28
N ILE A 78 -6.34 -1.04 7.40
CA ILE A 78 -5.15 -1.75 7.90
C ILE A 78 -5.29 -2.20 9.35
N ASP A 79 -6.34 -1.80 10.05
CA ASP A 79 -6.52 -2.18 11.44
C ASP A 79 -6.83 -3.68 11.57
N THR A 80 -6.35 -4.25 12.65
CA THR A 80 -6.58 -5.66 12.99
C THR A 80 -7.33 -5.76 14.32
N VAL A 81 -7.83 -6.93 14.61
CA VAL A 81 -8.50 -7.23 15.88
C VAL A 81 -7.52 -7.76 16.92
#